data_1f4bc0702f63cda1b555e734f2166e33
#
_entry.id   1f4bc0702f63cda1b555e734f2166e33
#
_cell.length_a   1.000
_cell.length_b   1.000
_cell.length_c   1.000
_cell.angle_alpha   90.00
_cell.angle_beta   90.00
_cell.angle_gamma   90.00
#
_symmetry.space_group_name_H-M   'P 1'
#
loop_
_entity.id
_entity.type
_entity.pdbx_description
1 polymer ?
#
loop_
_entity_poly.entity_id
_entity_poly.type
_entity_poly.pdbx_seq_one_letter_code
_entity_poly.pdbx_strand_id
1 'polypeptide(L)'
;KGPYTDTWESLSAHTLPKWYHDAKFGIFIHWGVYSVPAFGNEWYSRRMYLKGDACYEHHIQTYGPQKEFGYKDFIPLFKAEKFDAAEWADLFQKAGAKFVMPVAEHHDGFQMYDSDLSEWSKMGPKKDVVGLLGQELAKRDIVLTVSSHRIEHYWFMSGGREFDSDMPEEIPYGDLYWPSVRPPFERPAGENGALPPGIPLGQEAVSGFDVDPEFMEDWLARTCEIVDK
;
A
#
# COMPACT_ATOMS: atom_id res chain seq x y z
N LYS A 1 26.98 1.95 -8.40
CA LYS A 1 26.19 2.01 -9.66
C LYS A 1 25.72 0.61 -9.96
N GLY A 2 24.39 0.42 -10.13
CA GLY A 2 23.83 -0.84 -10.55
C GLY A 2 24.21 -1.23 -12.00
N PRO A 3 23.86 -2.43 -12.45
CA PRO A 3 24.19 -2.91 -13.80
C PRO A 3 23.33 -2.24 -14.90
N TYR A 4 22.32 -1.48 -14.55
CA TYR A 4 21.39 -0.84 -15.50
C TYR A 4 21.53 0.68 -15.48
N THR A 5 21.14 1.30 -16.59
CA THR A 5 20.95 2.74 -16.72
C THR A 5 19.46 3.06 -16.81
N ASP A 6 19.10 4.35 -16.73
CA ASP A 6 17.73 4.87 -16.79
C ASP A 6 17.12 4.90 -18.21
N THR A 7 17.50 3.95 -19.06
CA THR A 7 16.98 3.81 -20.42
C THR A 7 16.20 2.50 -20.57
N TRP A 8 15.14 2.53 -21.36
CA TRP A 8 14.34 1.33 -21.66
C TRP A 8 15.17 0.21 -22.30
N GLU A 9 16.17 0.56 -23.11
CA GLU A 9 17.07 -0.42 -23.71
C GLU A 9 17.85 -1.18 -22.64
N SER A 10 18.44 -0.46 -21.66
CA SER A 10 19.15 -1.06 -20.53
C SER A 10 18.25 -1.87 -19.62
N LEU A 11 17.08 -1.32 -19.25
CA LEU A 11 16.12 -2.00 -18.37
C LEU A 11 15.52 -3.25 -19.01
N SER A 12 15.29 -3.25 -20.33
CA SER A 12 14.78 -4.41 -21.07
C SER A 12 15.78 -5.57 -21.16
N ALA A 13 17.06 -5.33 -20.88
CA ALA A 13 18.06 -6.38 -20.78
C ALA A 13 17.99 -7.19 -19.48
N HIS A 14 17.13 -6.78 -18.51
CA HIS A 14 16.91 -7.51 -17.27
C HIS A 14 16.32 -8.89 -17.54
N THR A 15 16.88 -9.90 -16.90
CA THR A 15 16.37 -11.28 -16.94
C THR A 15 15.92 -11.72 -15.54
N LEU A 16 14.81 -12.43 -15.49
CA LEU A 16 14.31 -12.98 -14.23
C LEU A 16 15.33 -13.98 -13.65
N PRO A 17 15.62 -13.93 -12.36
CA PRO A 17 16.54 -14.85 -11.72
C PRO A 17 16.00 -16.29 -11.76
N LYS A 18 16.92 -17.25 -11.90
CA LYS A 18 16.57 -18.68 -12.00
C LYS A 18 15.71 -19.15 -10.83
N TRP A 19 16.00 -18.70 -9.61
CA TRP A 19 15.23 -19.09 -8.43
C TRP A 19 13.75 -18.77 -8.57
N TYR A 20 13.40 -17.62 -9.19
CA TYR A 20 12.00 -17.21 -9.38
C TYR A 20 11.29 -18.14 -10.37
N HIS A 21 11.97 -18.51 -11.47
CA HIS A 21 11.44 -19.51 -12.40
C HIS A 21 11.21 -20.88 -11.75
N ASP A 22 12.09 -21.28 -10.85
CA ASP A 22 12.04 -22.58 -10.19
C ASP A 22 11.05 -22.63 -9.02
N ALA A 23 10.75 -21.50 -8.40
CA ALA A 23 9.94 -21.37 -7.19
C ALA A 23 8.49 -21.88 -7.38
N LYS A 24 7.84 -21.58 -8.50
CA LYS A 24 6.48 -22.00 -8.91
C LYS A 24 5.33 -21.61 -7.97
N PHE A 25 5.54 -21.59 -6.66
CA PHE A 25 4.51 -21.28 -5.69
C PHE A 25 5.01 -20.28 -4.65
N GLY A 26 4.30 -19.16 -4.54
CA GLY A 26 4.50 -18.11 -3.54
C GLY A 26 3.20 -17.69 -2.92
N ILE A 27 3.28 -16.97 -1.81
CA ILE A 27 2.14 -16.44 -1.08
C ILE A 27 2.24 -14.92 -1.06
N PHE A 28 1.20 -14.23 -1.54
CA PHE A 28 1.07 -12.80 -1.48
C PHE A 28 0.11 -12.43 -0.35
N ILE A 29 0.49 -11.45 0.49
CA ILE A 29 -0.26 -11.09 1.69
C ILE A 29 -0.65 -9.61 1.63
N HIS A 30 -1.96 -9.35 1.60
CA HIS A 30 -2.54 -8.04 1.84
C HIS A 30 -3.04 -7.99 3.29
N TRP A 31 -2.29 -7.31 4.14
CA TRP A 31 -2.64 -7.10 5.54
C TRP A 31 -2.09 -5.77 6.02
N GLY A 32 -2.90 -4.98 6.69
CA GLY A 32 -2.55 -3.65 7.15
C GLY A 32 -3.69 -2.99 7.91
N VAL A 33 -3.62 -1.67 8.07
CA VAL A 33 -4.63 -0.86 8.78
C VAL A 33 -6.03 -1.06 8.22
N TYR A 34 -6.18 -1.22 6.91
CA TYR A 34 -7.45 -1.51 6.23
C TYR A 34 -8.10 -2.83 6.65
N SER A 35 -7.39 -3.69 7.36
CA SER A 35 -7.95 -4.92 7.93
C SER A 35 -8.72 -4.68 9.25
N VAL A 36 -8.57 -3.51 9.88
CA VAL A 36 -9.27 -3.18 11.12
C VAL A 36 -10.77 -3.08 10.92
N PRO A 37 -11.30 -2.30 9.93
CA PRO A 37 -12.73 -2.25 9.67
C PRO A 37 -13.30 -3.57 9.16
N ALA A 38 -12.48 -4.46 8.60
CA ALA A 38 -12.86 -5.78 8.09
C ALA A 38 -14.10 -5.76 7.16
N PHE A 39 -14.23 -4.72 6.34
CA PHE A 39 -15.35 -4.52 5.43
C PHE A 39 -14.87 -4.14 4.03
N GLY A 40 -15.53 -4.68 3.00
CA GLY A 40 -15.12 -4.46 1.61
C GLY A 40 -13.82 -5.21 1.28
N ASN A 41 -12.78 -4.45 1.00
CA ASN A 41 -11.45 -4.98 0.67
C ASN A 41 -10.34 -4.02 1.12
N GLU A 42 -9.11 -4.24 0.66
CA GLU A 42 -7.91 -3.44 0.96
C GLU A 42 -7.99 -1.98 0.49
N TRP A 43 -8.97 -1.65 -0.35
CA TRP A 43 -9.26 -0.28 -0.79
C TRP A 43 -10.22 0.46 0.14
N TYR A 44 -10.51 -0.08 1.30
CA TYR A 44 -11.40 0.56 2.29
C TYR A 44 -10.99 2.01 2.57
N SER A 45 -9.69 2.28 2.73
CA SER A 45 -9.14 3.61 3.00
C SER A 45 -9.52 4.67 1.95
N ARG A 46 -9.67 4.28 0.66
CA ARG A 46 -10.21 5.12 -0.39
C ARG A 46 -11.73 5.17 -0.36
N ARG A 47 -12.34 3.99 -0.31
CA ARG A 47 -13.78 3.81 -0.53
C ARG A 47 -14.62 4.43 0.60
N MET A 48 -14.08 4.51 1.82
CA MET A 48 -14.74 5.20 2.93
C MET A 48 -14.91 6.71 2.70
N TYR A 49 -14.17 7.30 1.76
CA TYR A 49 -14.27 8.71 1.37
C TYR A 49 -15.05 8.94 0.07
N LEU A 50 -15.61 7.90 -0.55
CA LEU A 50 -16.37 8.04 -1.80
C LEU A 50 -17.87 7.97 -1.49
N LYS A 51 -18.57 9.12 -1.49
CA LYS A 51 -20.02 9.18 -1.27
C LYS A 51 -20.76 8.25 -2.23
N GLY A 52 -21.67 7.44 -1.68
CA GLY A 52 -22.41 6.45 -2.44
C GLY A 52 -21.74 5.08 -2.57
N ASP A 53 -20.50 4.93 -2.12
CA ASP A 53 -19.85 3.62 -2.00
C ASP A 53 -20.34 2.88 -0.74
N ALA A 54 -20.45 1.56 -0.81
CA ALA A 54 -20.86 0.74 0.33
C ALA A 54 -19.94 0.88 1.55
N CYS A 55 -18.61 1.11 1.33
CA CYS A 55 -17.68 1.36 2.42
C CYS A 55 -17.92 2.72 3.08
N TYR A 56 -18.33 3.75 2.31
CA TYR A 56 -18.71 5.05 2.86
C TYR A 56 -19.92 4.93 3.79
N GLU A 57 -20.98 4.26 3.31
CA GLU A 57 -22.21 4.06 4.10
C GLU A 57 -21.96 3.21 5.35
N HIS A 58 -21.18 2.13 5.20
CA HIS A 58 -20.76 1.30 6.34
C HIS A 58 -19.96 2.10 7.37
N HIS A 59 -19.04 2.96 6.90
CA HIS A 59 -18.23 3.79 7.78
C HIS A 59 -19.08 4.72 8.63
N ILE A 60 -19.99 5.48 7.98
CA ILE A 60 -20.91 6.38 8.68
C ILE A 60 -21.76 5.64 9.73
N GLN A 61 -22.26 4.46 9.38
CA GLN A 61 -23.13 3.68 10.27
C GLN A 61 -22.39 3.08 11.46
N THR A 62 -21.11 2.75 11.28
CA THR A 62 -20.34 1.97 12.27
C THR A 62 -19.44 2.86 13.13
N TYR A 63 -18.81 3.88 12.53
CA TYR A 63 -17.80 4.72 13.16
C TYR A 63 -18.20 6.19 13.25
N GLY A 64 -19.24 6.60 12.55
CA GLY A 64 -19.65 8.01 12.45
C GLY A 64 -19.06 8.73 11.25
N PRO A 65 -19.27 10.07 11.17
CA PRO A 65 -18.74 10.88 10.09
C PRO A 65 -17.20 10.85 10.01
N GLN A 66 -16.64 10.84 8.81
CA GLN A 66 -15.19 10.83 8.58
C GLN A 66 -14.47 12.02 9.22
N LYS A 67 -15.18 13.13 9.49
CA LYS A 67 -14.64 14.27 10.25
C LYS A 67 -14.36 13.93 11.72
N GLU A 68 -15.16 13.03 12.31
CA GLU A 68 -15.07 12.63 13.72
C GLU A 68 -14.20 11.38 13.90
N PHE A 69 -14.23 10.50 12.90
CA PHE A 69 -13.42 9.28 12.85
C PHE A 69 -12.93 9.06 11.40
N GLY A 70 -11.69 9.42 11.15
CA GLY A 70 -11.05 9.26 9.85
C GLY A 70 -10.25 7.98 9.72
N TYR A 71 -9.57 7.81 8.58
CA TYR A 71 -8.75 6.61 8.38
C TYR A 71 -7.57 6.51 9.35
N LYS A 72 -6.98 7.64 9.74
CA LYS A 72 -5.89 7.68 10.73
C LYS A 72 -6.28 7.09 12.08
N ASP A 73 -7.56 7.16 12.46
CA ASP A 73 -8.07 6.66 13.73
C ASP A 73 -8.05 5.14 13.81
N PHE A 74 -7.97 4.44 12.67
CA PHE A 74 -7.76 2.99 12.65
C PHE A 74 -6.34 2.57 13.00
N ILE A 75 -5.34 3.45 12.82
CA ILE A 75 -3.93 3.10 13.04
C ILE A 75 -3.67 2.60 14.47
N PRO A 76 -4.08 3.31 15.55
CA PRO A 76 -3.88 2.82 16.90
C PRO A 76 -4.70 1.57 17.24
N LEU A 77 -5.73 1.24 16.44
CA LEU A 77 -6.54 0.03 16.59
C LEU A 77 -5.90 -1.18 15.88
N PHE A 78 -5.01 -0.94 14.94
CA PHE A 78 -4.22 -1.99 14.28
C PHE A 78 -3.06 -2.41 15.20
N LYS A 79 -3.31 -3.37 16.08
CA LYS A 79 -2.35 -3.78 17.12
C LYS A 79 -1.48 -4.98 16.76
N ALA A 80 -1.91 -5.77 15.77
CA ALA A 80 -1.23 -7.01 15.36
C ALA A 80 -0.88 -7.94 16.55
N GLU A 81 -1.78 -8.05 17.54
CA GLU A 81 -1.53 -8.78 18.80
C GLU A 81 -1.26 -10.27 18.59
N LYS A 82 -1.94 -10.85 17.58
CA LYS A 82 -1.84 -12.27 17.25
C LYS A 82 -0.79 -12.56 16.16
N PHE A 83 -0.03 -11.57 15.74
CA PHE A 83 1.02 -11.78 14.76
C PHE A 83 2.20 -12.50 15.39
N ASP A 84 2.45 -13.69 14.91
CA ASP A 84 3.63 -14.51 15.21
C ASP A 84 4.33 -14.88 13.91
N ALA A 85 5.48 -14.27 13.65
CA ALA A 85 6.21 -14.46 12.40
C ALA A 85 6.70 -15.90 12.21
N ALA A 86 7.05 -16.60 13.30
CA ALA A 86 7.49 -17.98 13.25
C ALA A 86 6.33 -18.91 12.90
N GLU A 87 5.16 -18.72 13.52
CA GLU A 87 3.97 -19.52 13.22
C GLU A 87 3.55 -19.33 11.75
N TRP A 88 3.58 -18.09 11.24
CA TRP A 88 3.27 -17.79 9.85
C TRP A 88 4.26 -18.47 8.91
N ALA A 89 5.56 -18.34 9.18
CA ALA A 89 6.59 -18.94 8.35
C ALA A 89 6.52 -20.47 8.35
N ASP A 90 6.18 -21.11 9.48
CA ASP A 90 5.92 -22.55 9.57
C ASP A 90 4.73 -22.98 8.70
N LEU A 91 3.65 -22.18 8.73
CA LEU A 91 2.48 -22.43 7.90
C LEU A 91 2.82 -22.35 6.42
N PHE A 92 3.57 -21.33 6.01
CA PHE A 92 4.00 -21.14 4.62
C PHE A 92 4.92 -22.25 4.15
N GLN A 93 5.85 -22.69 5.00
CA GLN A 93 6.71 -23.85 4.71
C GLN A 93 5.89 -25.14 4.52
N LYS A 94 4.93 -25.40 5.41
CA LYS A 94 4.01 -26.56 5.31
C LYS A 94 3.16 -26.49 4.04
N ALA A 95 2.77 -25.31 3.61
CA ALA A 95 2.05 -25.10 2.35
C ALA A 95 2.94 -25.31 1.10
N GLY A 96 4.26 -25.36 1.27
CA GLY A 96 5.22 -25.52 0.17
C GLY A 96 5.64 -24.24 -0.52
N ALA A 97 5.39 -23.07 0.08
CA ALA A 97 5.80 -21.78 -0.47
C ALA A 97 7.32 -21.69 -0.62
N LYS A 98 7.76 -21.10 -1.71
CA LYS A 98 9.18 -20.83 -2.01
C LYS A 98 9.53 -19.36 -1.87
N PHE A 99 8.55 -18.49 -1.94
CA PHE A 99 8.67 -17.08 -1.63
C PHE A 99 7.38 -16.57 -0.99
N VAL A 100 7.51 -15.48 -0.23
CA VAL A 100 6.37 -14.79 0.39
C VAL A 100 6.53 -13.30 0.10
N MET A 101 5.43 -12.66 -0.29
CA MET A 101 5.37 -11.25 -0.64
C MET A 101 4.34 -10.53 0.25
N PRO A 102 4.72 -10.05 1.44
CA PRO A 102 3.87 -9.12 2.16
C PRO A 102 3.84 -7.75 1.47
N VAL A 103 2.75 -7.03 1.63
CA VAL A 103 2.69 -5.61 1.30
C VAL A 103 3.52 -4.84 2.33
N ALA A 104 4.58 -4.17 1.89
CA ALA A 104 5.40 -3.31 2.75
C ALA A 104 4.74 -1.94 2.99
N GLU A 105 4.14 -1.36 1.95
CA GLU A 105 3.33 -0.15 2.02
C GLU A 105 2.21 -0.25 0.99
N HIS A 106 0.95 -0.18 1.42
CA HIS A 106 -0.21 -0.17 0.54
C HIS A 106 -0.54 1.27 0.07
N HIS A 107 -1.60 1.42 -0.71
CA HIS A 107 -2.10 2.74 -1.17
C HIS A 107 -2.48 3.69 -0.03
N ASP A 108 -2.72 3.18 1.17
CA ASP A 108 -3.04 3.98 2.37
C ASP A 108 -1.84 4.73 2.96
N GLY A 109 -0.62 4.41 2.49
CA GLY A 109 0.60 5.07 2.92
C GLY A 109 1.15 4.58 4.27
N PHE A 110 0.56 3.54 4.86
CA PHE A 110 1.03 2.98 6.12
C PHE A 110 2.12 1.91 5.88
N GLN A 111 3.30 2.12 6.50
CA GLN A 111 4.42 1.18 6.39
C GLN A 111 4.26 0.02 7.37
N MET A 112 4.35 -1.20 6.87
CA MET A 112 4.35 -2.44 7.64
C MET A 112 5.76 -2.86 8.10
N TYR A 113 6.75 -2.01 7.89
CA TYR A 113 8.15 -2.17 8.30
C TYR A 113 8.61 -0.97 9.14
N ASP A 114 9.74 -1.08 9.82
CA ASP A 114 10.32 0.00 10.61
C ASP A 114 10.98 1.03 9.69
N SER A 115 10.20 2.04 9.30
CA SER A 115 10.65 3.11 8.41
C SER A 115 11.33 4.23 9.19
N ASP A 116 12.46 4.72 8.66
CA ASP A 116 13.14 5.93 9.14
C ASP A 116 12.59 7.20 8.49
N LEU A 117 11.81 7.03 7.40
CA LEU A 117 11.24 8.13 6.61
C LEU A 117 9.81 8.52 7.04
N SER A 118 9.17 7.72 7.89
CA SER A 118 7.78 7.95 8.31
C SER A 118 7.56 7.60 9.78
N GLU A 119 6.86 8.49 10.48
CA GLU A 119 6.45 8.25 11.86
C GLU A 119 5.19 7.38 11.99
N TRP A 120 4.46 7.15 10.88
CA TRP A 120 3.17 6.45 10.93
C TRP A 120 3.33 4.97 11.29
N SER A 121 4.37 4.30 10.84
CA SER A 121 4.67 2.91 11.20
C SER A 121 4.83 2.72 12.72
N LYS A 122 5.25 3.77 13.43
CA LYS A 122 5.46 3.75 14.89
C LYS A 122 4.16 3.94 15.69
N MET A 123 3.07 4.37 15.03
CA MET A 123 1.77 4.61 15.69
C MET A 123 0.87 3.38 15.75
N GLY A 124 1.07 2.41 14.86
CA GLY A 124 0.31 1.15 14.79
C GLY A 124 0.85 0.10 15.76
N PRO A 125 1.12 -1.11 15.28
CA PRO A 125 1.49 -2.27 16.10
C PRO A 125 2.87 -2.13 16.76
N LYS A 126 3.65 -1.11 16.42
CA LYS A 126 5.04 -0.91 16.87
C LYS A 126 5.91 -2.15 16.63
N LYS A 127 5.64 -2.83 15.53
CA LYS A 127 6.33 -4.04 15.10
C LYS A 127 6.77 -3.88 13.66
N ASP A 128 8.00 -4.20 13.40
CA ASP A 128 8.49 -4.41 12.04
C ASP A 128 7.97 -5.76 11.52
N VAL A 129 6.76 -5.76 10.99
CA VAL A 129 6.09 -6.99 10.51
C VAL A 129 6.88 -7.62 9.37
N VAL A 130 7.35 -6.80 8.42
CA VAL A 130 8.08 -7.28 7.24
C VAL A 130 9.44 -7.85 7.65
N GLY A 131 10.21 -7.11 8.45
CA GLY A 131 11.53 -7.55 8.89
C GLY A 131 11.47 -8.79 9.77
N LEU A 132 10.51 -8.86 10.74
CA LEU A 132 10.32 -10.05 11.57
C LEU A 132 9.94 -11.28 10.74
N LEU A 133 9.04 -11.10 9.76
CA LEU A 133 8.67 -12.18 8.86
C LEU A 133 9.85 -12.63 8.00
N GLY A 134 10.63 -11.70 7.47
CA GLY A 134 11.82 -11.98 6.67
C GLY A 134 12.86 -12.82 7.42
N GLN A 135 13.10 -12.48 8.69
CA GLN A 135 14.02 -13.26 9.56
C GLN A 135 13.55 -14.71 9.73
N GLU A 136 12.24 -14.93 9.90
CA GLU A 136 11.71 -16.28 10.08
C GLU A 136 11.63 -17.07 8.76
N LEU A 137 11.36 -16.41 7.64
CA LEU A 137 11.37 -17.02 6.32
C LEU A 137 12.78 -17.48 5.93
N ALA A 138 13.80 -16.67 6.22
CA ALA A 138 15.20 -17.00 5.93
C ALA A 138 15.66 -18.30 6.63
N LYS A 139 15.19 -18.58 7.85
CA LYS A 139 15.48 -19.82 8.58
C LYS A 139 14.89 -21.06 7.91
N ARG A 140 13.98 -20.90 6.96
CA ARG A 140 13.22 -21.96 6.29
C ARG A 140 13.49 -22.03 4.78
N ASP A 141 14.51 -21.33 4.29
CA ASP A 141 14.87 -21.24 2.87
C ASP A 141 13.69 -20.73 1.99
N ILE A 142 12.88 -19.82 2.55
CA ILE A 142 11.80 -19.14 1.83
C ILE A 142 12.25 -17.72 1.54
N VAL A 143 12.16 -17.31 0.28
CA VAL A 143 12.59 -15.96 -0.13
C VAL A 143 11.56 -14.92 0.31
N LEU A 144 11.98 -13.88 1.02
CA LEU A 144 11.19 -12.69 1.22
C LEU A 144 11.22 -11.84 -0.05
N THR A 145 10.07 -11.47 -0.54
CA THR A 145 9.87 -10.38 -1.49
C THR A 145 8.88 -9.39 -0.88
N VAL A 146 8.73 -8.22 -1.47
CA VAL A 146 7.77 -7.22 -0.95
C VAL A 146 7.07 -6.52 -2.10
N SER A 147 5.90 -5.95 -1.83
CA SER A 147 5.25 -5.03 -2.75
C SER A 147 5.07 -3.66 -2.11
N SER A 148 5.22 -2.62 -2.92
CA SER A 148 4.92 -1.25 -2.57
C SER A 148 3.89 -0.70 -3.55
N HIS A 149 2.85 -0.09 -3.00
CA HIS A 149 1.77 0.57 -3.73
C HIS A 149 1.83 2.10 -3.56
N ARG A 150 2.95 2.62 -3.07
CA ARG A 150 3.13 4.04 -2.72
C ARG A 150 2.85 4.97 -3.90
N ILE A 151 3.20 4.60 -5.12
CA ILE A 151 3.01 5.49 -6.27
C ILE A 151 1.54 5.90 -6.48
N GLU A 152 0.60 5.00 -6.21
CA GLU A 152 -0.83 5.29 -6.35
C GLU A 152 -1.38 6.09 -5.17
N HIS A 153 -0.69 6.14 -4.05
CA HIS A 153 -1.05 6.98 -2.91
C HIS A 153 -1.17 8.46 -3.30
N TYR A 154 -0.48 8.90 -4.35
CA TYR A 154 -0.52 10.25 -4.88
C TYR A 154 -1.94 10.83 -4.99
N TRP A 155 -2.89 10.02 -5.43
CA TRP A 155 -4.30 10.41 -5.62
C TRP A 155 -5.29 9.61 -4.76
N PHE A 156 -4.82 8.53 -4.13
CA PHE A 156 -5.69 7.47 -3.58
C PHE A 156 -6.68 7.97 -2.53
N MET A 157 -6.25 8.88 -1.66
CA MET A 157 -7.07 9.42 -0.57
C MET A 157 -7.87 10.68 -0.96
N SER A 158 -7.74 11.16 -2.19
CA SER A 158 -8.30 12.46 -2.65
C SER A 158 -9.81 12.64 -2.44
N GLY A 159 -10.59 11.54 -2.35
CA GLY A 159 -12.03 11.60 -2.08
C GLY A 159 -12.40 12.33 -0.79
N GLY A 160 -11.54 12.26 0.22
CA GLY A 160 -11.75 12.97 1.49
C GLY A 160 -11.67 14.49 1.40
N ARG A 161 -11.12 15.02 0.29
CA ARG A 161 -11.06 16.46 0.03
C ARG A 161 -12.33 17.02 -0.63
N GLU A 162 -13.29 16.16 -0.96
CA GLU A 162 -14.53 16.55 -1.65
C GLU A 162 -15.66 16.93 -0.70
N PHE A 163 -15.45 16.81 0.61
CA PHE A 163 -16.43 17.14 1.63
C PHE A 163 -15.73 17.43 2.98
N ASP A 164 -16.49 17.84 3.97
CA ASP A 164 -16.00 18.07 5.35
C ASP A 164 -15.62 16.74 6.01
N SER A 165 -14.34 16.36 5.91
CA SER A 165 -13.75 15.14 6.46
C SER A 165 -12.64 15.46 7.47
N ASP A 166 -11.90 14.46 7.93
CA ASP A 166 -10.71 14.60 8.79
C ASP A 166 -9.47 15.12 8.05
N MET A 167 -9.56 15.27 6.70
CA MET A 167 -8.47 15.82 5.91
C MET A 167 -8.39 17.32 6.02
N PRO A 168 -7.23 17.90 6.37
CA PRO A 168 -7.05 19.33 6.36
C PRO A 168 -7.09 19.89 4.93
N GLU A 169 -7.42 21.17 4.77
CA GLU A 169 -7.43 21.85 3.47
C GLU A 169 -6.04 21.80 2.81
N GLU A 170 -5.01 22.10 3.61
CA GLU A 170 -3.60 21.90 3.23
C GLU A 170 -3.05 20.69 3.96
N ILE A 171 -2.62 19.70 3.21
CA ILE A 171 -2.05 18.46 3.74
C ILE A 171 -0.53 18.63 3.74
N PRO A 172 0.14 18.70 4.90
CA PRO A 172 1.57 18.93 4.95
C PRO A 172 2.34 17.68 4.52
N TYR A 173 3.54 17.87 3.99
CA TYR A 173 4.50 16.78 3.74
C TYR A 173 4.71 15.93 5.02
N GLY A 174 4.74 14.62 4.86
CA GLY A 174 4.86 13.68 5.97
C GLY A 174 3.54 13.30 6.64
N ASP A 175 2.44 13.99 6.35
CA ASP A 175 1.11 13.54 6.75
C ASP A 175 0.72 12.25 6.03
N LEU A 176 -0.03 11.35 6.69
CA LEU A 176 -0.49 10.10 6.07
C LEU A 176 -1.26 10.34 4.78
N TYR A 177 -2.04 11.43 4.72
CA TYR A 177 -2.86 11.76 3.56
C TYR A 177 -2.12 12.51 2.45
N TRP A 178 -0.87 12.93 2.70
CA TRP A 178 -0.11 13.67 1.70
C TRP A 178 0.26 12.79 0.49
N PRO A 179 0.09 13.27 -0.75
CA PRO A 179 -0.41 14.59 -1.14
C PRO A 179 -1.92 14.60 -1.46
N SER A 180 -2.60 13.47 -1.62
CA SER A 180 -4.02 13.34 -1.97
C SER A 180 -4.45 14.26 -3.11
N VAL A 181 -3.70 14.23 -4.21
CA VAL A 181 -3.96 15.07 -5.37
C VAL A 181 -5.25 14.64 -6.05
N ARG A 182 -6.13 15.62 -6.32
CA ARG A 182 -7.36 15.35 -7.05
C ARG A 182 -7.05 14.95 -8.48
N PRO A 183 -7.60 13.85 -8.98
CA PRO A 183 -7.44 13.49 -10.39
C PRO A 183 -7.92 14.63 -11.30
N PRO A 184 -7.17 14.99 -12.35
CA PRO A 184 -7.54 16.08 -13.26
C PRO A 184 -8.73 15.74 -14.18
N PHE A 185 -9.21 14.50 -14.13
CA PHE A 185 -10.33 14.06 -14.96
C PHE A 185 -11.53 13.69 -14.10
N GLU A 186 -12.67 14.28 -14.41
CA GLU A 186 -13.96 13.70 -14.03
C GLU A 186 -14.01 12.31 -14.64
N ARG A 187 -14.03 11.25 -13.83
CA ARG A 187 -14.41 9.94 -14.36
C ARG A 187 -15.79 10.11 -14.97
N PRO A 188 -15.98 9.82 -16.25
CA PRO A 188 -17.33 9.59 -16.73
C PRO A 188 -17.83 8.46 -15.83
N ALA A 189 -18.92 8.71 -15.11
CA ALA A 189 -19.56 7.72 -14.30
C ALA A 189 -20.05 6.58 -15.22
N GLY A 190 -19.17 5.62 -15.45
CA GLY A 190 -19.55 4.33 -16.00
C GLY A 190 -20.38 3.65 -14.93
N GLU A 191 -21.54 3.17 -15.29
CA GLU A 191 -22.33 2.26 -14.47
C GLU A 191 -21.37 1.20 -13.92
N ASN A 192 -21.21 1.14 -12.59
CA ASN A 192 -20.36 0.23 -11.82
C ASN A 192 -18.88 0.58 -11.61
N GLY A 193 -18.42 1.81 -11.82
CA GLY A 193 -17.00 2.15 -11.56
C GLY A 193 -16.00 1.47 -12.50
N ALA A 194 -16.48 0.93 -13.61
CA ALA A 194 -15.66 0.33 -14.63
C ALA A 194 -14.86 1.41 -15.38
N LEU A 195 -13.59 1.12 -15.62
CA LEU A 195 -12.68 1.96 -16.39
C LEU A 195 -13.17 2.10 -17.85
N PRO A 196 -12.90 3.25 -18.50
CA PRO A 196 -13.11 3.37 -19.92
C PRO A 196 -12.38 2.24 -20.66
N PRO A 197 -13.00 1.60 -21.66
CA PRO A 197 -12.34 0.55 -22.42
C PRO A 197 -11.09 1.10 -23.13
N GLY A 198 -9.96 0.42 -22.93
CA GLY A 198 -8.68 0.75 -23.57
C GLY A 198 -7.59 1.32 -22.67
N ILE A 199 -7.87 1.58 -21.39
CA ILE A 199 -6.83 1.96 -20.43
C ILE A 199 -6.37 0.69 -19.70
N PRO A 200 -5.11 0.24 -19.85
CA PRO A 200 -4.59 -0.89 -19.11
C PRO A 200 -4.61 -0.60 -17.59
N LEU A 201 -5.03 -1.59 -16.80
CA LEU A 201 -4.94 -1.55 -15.34
C LEU A 201 -3.51 -1.14 -14.92
N GLY A 202 -3.41 -0.07 -14.12
CA GLY A 202 -2.13 0.46 -13.63
C GLY A 202 -1.55 1.63 -14.45
N GLN A 203 -2.02 1.89 -15.68
CA GLN A 203 -1.61 3.12 -16.40
C GLN A 203 -2.41 4.35 -15.98
N GLU A 204 -3.53 4.16 -15.33
CA GLU A 204 -4.40 5.24 -14.86
C GLU A 204 -3.75 6.05 -13.74
N ALA A 205 -2.90 5.39 -12.96
CA ALA A 205 -2.26 6.00 -11.81
C ALA A 205 -1.26 7.10 -12.17
N VAL A 206 -0.71 7.03 -13.39
CA VAL A 206 0.35 7.94 -13.84
C VAL A 206 0.09 8.58 -15.21
N SER A 207 -0.83 8.05 -16.02
CA SER A 207 -1.14 8.68 -17.32
C SER A 207 -2.04 9.91 -17.11
N GLY A 208 -1.48 11.10 -17.32
CA GLY A 208 -2.20 12.37 -17.20
C GLY A 208 -1.94 13.14 -15.91
N PHE A 209 -1.07 12.63 -15.04
CA PHE A 209 -0.52 13.40 -13.93
C PHE A 209 0.88 13.90 -14.28
N ASP A 210 1.09 15.21 -14.19
CA ASP A 210 2.40 15.74 -13.85
C ASP A 210 2.60 15.42 -12.36
N VAL A 211 3.22 14.29 -12.10
CA VAL A 211 3.49 13.87 -10.71
C VAL A 211 4.50 14.83 -10.13
N ASP A 212 4.15 15.42 -8.99
CA ASP A 212 5.00 16.35 -8.27
C ASP A 212 6.39 15.76 -8.04
N PRO A 213 7.47 16.46 -8.40
CA PRO A 213 8.85 16.00 -8.14
C PRO A 213 9.11 15.64 -6.68
N GLU A 214 8.54 16.37 -5.72
CA GLU A 214 8.69 16.09 -4.28
C GLU A 214 8.09 14.72 -3.93
N PHE A 215 6.93 14.38 -4.49
CA PHE A 215 6.33 13.06 -4.30
C PHE A 215 7.17 11.94 -4.95
N MET A 216 7.75 12.21 -6.13
CA MET A 216 8.62 11.23 -6.80
C MET A 216 9.90 10.98 -6.01
N GLU A 217 10.46 12.00 -5.37
CA GLU A 217 11.61 11.86 -4.47
C GLU A 217 11.24 11.04 -3.22
N ASP A 218 10.10 11.31 -2.60
CA ASP A 218 9.58 10.53 -1.46
C ASP A 218 9.35 9.05 -1.85
N TRP A 219 8.67 8.81 -2.99
CA TRP A 219 8.44 7.47 -3.49
C TRP A 219 9.74 6.70 -3.74
N LEU A 220 10.74 7.36 -4.36
CA LEU A 220 12.04 6.75 -4.62
C LEU A 220 12.79 6.47 -3.32
N ALA A 221 12.80 7.42 -2.38
CA ALA A 221 13.46 7.26 -1.09
C ALA A 221 12.88 6.07 -0.31
N ARG A 222 11.54 5.94 -0.24
CA ARG A 222 10.88 4.79 0.41
C ARG A 222 11.15 3.47 -0.30
N THR A 223 11.19 3.49 -1.63
CA THR A 223 11.51 2.29 -2.41
C THR A 223 12.94 1.83 -2.12
N CYS A 224 13.90 2.76 -2.08
CA CYS A 224 15.28 2.45 -1.71
C CYS A 224 15.37 1.93 -0.26
N GLU A 225 14.66 2.56 0.68
CA GLU A 225 14.64 2.12 2.08
C GLU A 225 14.19 0.66 2.21
N ILE A 226 13.10 0.28 1.51
CA ILE A 226 12.59 -1.10 1.52
C ILE A 226 13.63 -2.10 0.98
N VAL A 227 14.39 -1.70 -0.05
CA VAL A 227 15.40 -2.57 -0.68
C VAL A 227 16.66 -2.69 0.20
N ASP A 228 17.01 -1.63 0.95
CA ASP A 228 18.22 -1.57 1.76
C ASP A 228 18.06 -2.24 3.14
N LYS A 229 16.82 -2.43 3.63
CA LYS A 229 16.49 -3.10 4.89
C LYS A 229 16.22 -4.59 4.73
#